data_46afb37b4842ba481b26e48eb75f72e1
#
_entry.id   46afb37b4842ba481b26e48eb75f72e1
#
_cell.length_a   1.000
_cell.length_b   1.000
_cell.length_c   1.000
_cell.angle_alpha   90.00
_cell.angle_beta   90.00
_cell.angle_gamma   90.00
#
_symmetry.space_group_name_H-M   'P 1'
#
loop_
_entity.id
_entity.type
_entity.pdbx_description
1 polymer ?
#
loop_
_entity_poly.entity_id
_entity_poly.type
_entity_poly.pdbx_seq_one_letter_code
_entity_poly.pdbx_strand_id
1 'polypeptide(L)'
;MILYEWQTKMGELVEIYEEMGDHTRANTFSEAVQQIVNHVEQFDISIKTTKDVEKFKGLEGVGRSTLELFKEFVTTGEMKRLRDLRGED
;
A
#
# COMPACT_ATOMS: atom_id res chain seq x y z
N MET A 1 4.77 10.00 -9.66
CA MET A 1 5.56 9.49 -8.53
C MET A 1 5.02 8.15 -8.07
N ILE A 2 5.90 7.19 -7.85
CA ILE A 2 5.48 5.81 -7.55
C ILE A 2 4.59 5.70 -6.31
N LEU A 3 4.81 6.55 -5.31
CA LEU A 3 3.99 6.57 -4.11
C LEU A 3 2.52 6.77 -4.44
N TYR A 4 2.21 7.76 -5.28
CA TYR A 4 0.81 8.07 -5.60
C TYR A 4 0.19 7.03 -6.52
N GLU A 5 0.98 6.40 -7.37
CA GLU A 5 0.52 5.28 -8.19
C GLU A 5 0.14 4.10 -7.29
N TRP A 6 1.00 3.81 -6.30
CA TRP A 6 0.74 2.77 -5.31
C TRP A 6 -0.48 3.11 -4.46
N GLN A 7 -0.60 4.36 -4.04
CA GLN A 7 -1.75 4.83 -3.28
C GLN A 7 -3.05 4.57 -4.04
N THR A 8 -3.06 4.84 -5.34
CA THR A 8 -4.23 4.59 -6.18
C THR A 8 -4.58 3.11 -6.21
N LYS A 9 -3.58 2.25 -6.36
CA LYS A 9 -3.80 0.79 -6.37
C LYS A 9 -4.29 0.28 -5.01
N MET A 10 -3.74 0.82 -3.94
CA MET A 10 -4.21 0.46 -2.59
C MET A 10 -5.65 0.91 -2.37
N GLY A 11 -6.03 2.06 -2.92
CA GLY A 11 -7.42 2.53 -2.87
C GLY A 11 -8.37 1.57 -3.55
N GLU A 12 -7.98 1.01 -4.69
CA GLU A 12 -8.78 0.00 -5.39
C GLU A 12 -8.91 -1.27 -4.56
N LEU A 13 -7.83 -1.67 -3.91
CA LEU A 13 -7.83 -2.83 -3.02
C LEU A 13 -8.77 -2.63 -1.82
N VAL A 14 -8.72 -1.45 -1.23
CA VAL A 14 -9.60 -1.09 -0.09
C VAL A 14 -11.08 -1.16 -0.53
N GLU A 15 -11.40 -0.63 -1.71
CA GLU A 15 -12.76 -0.70 -2.23
C GLU A 15 -13.26 -2.13 -2.38
N ILE A 16 -12.42 -3.03 -2.87
CA ILE A 16 -12.78 -4.44 -3.03
C ILE A 16 -13.08 -5.07 -1.68
N TYR A 17 -12.24 -4.82 -0.67
CA TYR A 17 -12.49 -5.35 0.66
C TYR A 17 -13.78 -4.80 1.27
N GLU A 18 -14.08 -3.51 1.03
CA GLU A 18 -15.34 -2.92 1.47
C GLU A 18 -16.53 -3.63 0.82
N GLU A 19 -16.46 -3.88 -0.49
CA GLU A 19 -17.52 -4.57 -1.21
C GLU A 19 -17.70 -6.00 -0.74
N MET A 20 -16.64 -6.65 -0.31
CA MET A 20 -16.67 -8.00 0.25
C MET A 20 -17.19 -8.03 1.68
N GLY A 21 -17.39 -6.88 2.31
CA GLY A 21 -17.78 -6.80 3.71
C GLY A 21 -16.64 -6.93 4.70
N ASP A 22 -15.39 -6.94 4.22
CA ASP A 22 -14.21 -7.03 5.08
C ASP A 22 -13.75 -5.63 5.47
N HIS A 23 -14.54 -4.96 6.29
CA HIS A 23 -14.29 -3.58 6.69
C HIS A 23 -13.06 -3.43 7.57
N THR A 24 -12.74 -4.44 8.36
CA THR A 24 -11.54 -4.43 9.20
C THR A 24 -10.29 -4.33 8.35
N ARG A 25 -10.18 -5.17 7.32
CA ARG A 25 -9.01 -5.15 6.43
C ARG A 25 -8.96 -3.87 5.60
N ALA A 26 -10.11 -3.43 5.10
CA ALA A 26 -10.21 -2.17 4.35
C ALA A 26 -9.68 -1.01 5.18
N ASN A 27 -10.13 -0.90 6.43
CA ASN A 27 -9.71 0.17 7.33
C ASN A 27 -8.22 0.08 7.67
N THR A 28 -7.72 -1.13 7.93
CA THR A 28 -6.30 -1.32 8.25
C THR A 28 -5.41 -0.86 7.11
N PHE A 29 -5.72 -1.25 5.87
CA PHE A 29 -4.93 -0.83 4.73
C PHE A 29 -5.06 0.67 4.46
N SER A 30 -6.27 1.22 4.60
CA SER A 30 -6.50 2.65 4.40
C SER A 30 -5.67 3.49 5.36
N GLU A 31 -5.66 3.12 6.64
CA GLU A 31 -4.86 3.82 7.66
C GLU A 31 -3.36 3.69 7.40
N ALA A 32 -2.92 2.49 7.03
CA ALA A 32 -1.50 2.26 6.75
C ALA A 32 -1.01 3.11 5.59
N VAL A 33 -1.79 3.18 4.52
CA VAL A 33 -1.44 4.00 3.35
C VAL A 33 -1.38 5.47 3.74
N GLN A 34 -2.35 5.94 4.53
CA GLN A 34 -2.38 7.33 4.95
C GLN A 34 -1.17 7.69 5.81
N GLN A 35 -0.77 6.79 6.70
CA GLN A 35 0.43 7.01 7.52
C GLN A 35 1.69 7.13 6.67
N ILE A 36 1.82 6.26 5.66
CA ILE A 36 2.98 6.29 4.77
C ILE A 36 3.00 7.59 3.96
N VAL A 37 1.87 7.97 3.37
CA VAL A 37 1.78 9.19 2.57
C VAL A 37 2.10 10.42 3.41
N ASN A 38 1.54 10.50 4.61
CA ASN A 38 1.81 11.63 5.52
C ASN A 38 3.29 11.70 5.87
N HIS A 39 3.91 10.56 6.14
CA HIS A 39 5.33 10.50 6.51
C HIS A 39 6.22 10.96 5.34
N VAL A 40 5.90 10.50 4.13
CA VAL A 40 6.64 10.91 2.94
C VAL A 40 6.54 12.42 2.71
N GLU A 41 5.34 12.96 2.85
CA GLU A 41 5.13 14.39 2.64
C GLU A 41 5.77 15.24 3.72
N GLN A 42 5.72 14.77 4.97
CA GLN A 42 6.31 15.51 6.09
C GLN A 42 7.84 15.57 6.00
N PHE A 43 8.48 14.48 5.61
CA PHE A 43 9.94 14.36 5.59
C PHE A 43 10.55 14.40 4.20
N ASP A 44 9.73 14.65 3.18
CA ASP A 44 10.18 14.73 1.78
C ASP A 44 11.01 13.51 1.37
N ILE A 45 10.48 12.32 1.62
CA ILE A 45 11.16 11.07 1.35
C ILE A 45 11.01 10.68 -0.12
N SER A 46 12.12 10.27 -0.74
CA SER A 46 12.09 9.74 -2.11
C SER A 46 12.03 8.22 -2.05
N ILE A 47 11.14 7.61 -2.84
CA ILE A 47 10.97 6.17 -2.87
C ILE A 47 11.33 5.65 -4.26
N LYS A 48 12.43 4.88 -4.33
CA LYS A 48 12.94 4.31 -5.58
C LYS A 48 13.18 2.81 -5.49
N THR A 49 13.50 2.32 -4.30
CA THR A 49 13.87 0.91 -4.09
C THR A 49 13.12 0.33 -2.91
N THR A 50 13.22 -1.00 -2.75
CA THR A 50 12.62 -1.67 -1.60
C THR A 50 13.26 -1.22 -0.28
N LYS A 51 14.51 -0.77 -0.32
CA LYS A 51 15.16 -0.23 0.89
C LYS A 51 14.46 1.03 1.37
N ASP A 52 13.97 1.84 0.44
CA ASP A 52 13.21 3.03 0.81
C ASP A 52 11.91 2.67 1.50
N VAL A 53 11.27 1.57 1.09
CA VAL A 53 10.06 1.09 1.72
C VAL A 53 10.32 0.65 3.17
N GLU A 54 11.50 0.12 3.45
CA GLU A 54 11.88 -0.29 4.81
C GLU A 54 11.86 0.87 5.81
N LYS A 55 11.98 2.10 5.34
CA LYS A 55 11.93 3.29 6.19
C LYS A 55 10.61 3.44 6.93
N PHE A 56 9.55 2.79 6.44
CA PHE A 56 8.24 2.85 7.05
C PHE A 56 7.99 1.74 8.07
N LYS A 57 8.95 0.85 8.23
CA LYS A 57 8.88 -0.20 9.24
C LYS A 57 8.88 0.46 10.62
N GLY A 58 7.91 0.09 11.43
CA GLY A 58 7.80 0.67 12.76
C GLY A 58 6.87 1.86 12.86
N LEU A 59 6.36 2.38 11.74
CA LEU A 59 5.32 3.39 11.79
C LEU A 59 4.04 2.80 12.36
N GLU A 60 3.40 3.54 13.26
CA GLU A 60 2.14 3.11 13.84
C GLU A 60 1.09 2.91 12.75
N GLY A 61 0.41 1.79 12.81
CA GLY A 61 -0.64 1.46 11.83
C GLY A 61 -0.13 0.84 10.54
N VAL A 62 1.19 0.72 10.37
CA VAL A 62 1.78 0.11 9.16
C VAL A 62 2.29 -1.27 9.50
N GLY A 63 1.63 -2.28 8.95
CA GLY A 63 1.98 -3.66 9.17
C GLY A 63 2.82 -4.26 8.05
N ARG A 64 3.23 -5.50 8.26
CA ARG A 64 4.05 -6.24 7.32
C ARG A 64 3.38 -6.41 5.95
N SER A 65 2.08 -6.69 5.93
CA SER A 65 1.35 -6.88 4.67
C SER A 65 1.39 -5.64 3.80
N THR A 66 1.21 -4.47 4.40
CA THR A 66 1.26 -3.20 3.66
C THR A 66 2.64 -2.97 3.06
N LEU A 67 3.69 -3.24 3.85
CA LEU A 67 5.06 -3.08 3.36
C LEU A 67 5.38 -4.04 2.23
N GLU A 68 4.92 -5.28 2.31
CA GLU A 68 5.13 -6.26 1.26
C GLU A 68 4.44 -5.86 -0.04
N LEU A 69 3.21 -5.35 0.05
CA LEU A 69 2.49 -4.85 -1.12
C LEU A 69 3.21 -3.65 -1.75
N PHE A 70 3.77 -2.79 -0.94
CA PHE A 70 4.53 -1.64 -1.44
C PHE A 70 5.83 -2.08 -2.11
N LYS A 71 6.55 -3.02 -1.50
CA LYS A 71 7.79 -3.55 -2.08
C LYS A 71 7.53 -4.22 -3.41
N GLU A 72 6.46 -5.01 -3.50
CA GLU A 72 6.08 -5.65 -4.75
C GLU A 72 5.82 -4.61 -5.83
N PHE A 73 5.08 -3.56 -5.50
CA PHE A 73 4.76 -2.51 -6.47
C PHE A 73 6.01 -1.77 -6.93
N VAL A 74 6.92 -1.47 -6.02
CA VAL A 74 8.19 -0.80 -6.36
C VAL A 74 9.02 -1.67 -7.30
N THR A 75 8.99 -2.98 -7.10
CA THR A 75 9.78 -3.94 -7.87
C THR A 75 9.16 -4.25 -9.24
N THR A 76 7.85 -4.47 -9.28
CA THR A 76 7.18 -5.00 -10.47
C THR A 76 6.22 -4.01 -11.15
N GLY A 77 5.82 -2.97 -10.46
CA GLY A 77 4.79 -2.05 -10.96
C GLY A 77 3.38 -2.62 -10.87
N GLU A 78 3.22 -3.77 -10.22
CA GLU A 78 1.94 -4.47 -10.13
C GLU A 78 1.62 -4.89 -8.70
N MET A 79 0.37 -5.27 -8.48
CA MET A 79 -0.11 -5.77 -7.21
C MET A 79 -0.88 -7.06 -7.45
N LYS A 80 -0.24 -8.19 -7.22
CA LYS A 80 -0.84 -9.50 -7.49
C LYS A 80 -2.14 -9.72 -6.72
N ARG A 81 -2.18 -9.29 -5.45
CA ARG A 81 -3.39 -9.44 -4.63
C ARG A 81 -4.61 -8.77 -5.29
N LEU A 82 -4.40 -7.57 -5.84
CA LEU A 82 -5.47 -6.84 -6.52
C LEU A 82 -5.95 -7.60 -7.75
N ARG A 83 -5.01 -8.11 -8.54
CA ARG A 83 -5.34 -8.89 -9.74
C ARG A 83 -6.10 -10.16 -9.38
N ASP A 84 -5.65 -10.86 -8.34
CA ASP A 84 -6.29 -12.10 -7.89
C ASP A 84 -7.74 -11.84 -7.44
N LEU A 85 -7.95 -10.78 -6.68
CA LEU A 85 -9.29 -10.43 -6.19
C LEU A 85 -10.24 -10.00 -7.31
N ARG A 86 -9.70 -9.47 -8.41
CA ARG A 86 -10.48 -9.10 -9.59
C ARG A 86 -10.72 -10.28 -10.53
N GLY A 87 -10.07 -11.42 -10.27
CA GLY A 87 -10.15 -12.56 -11.17
C GLY A 87 -9.32 -12.41 -12.43
N GLU A 88 -8.36 -11.51 -12.44
CA GLU A 88 -7.44 -11.31 -13.56
C GLU A 88 -6.27 -12.29 -13.46
N ASP A 89 -5.91 -12.89 -14.58
CA ASP A 89 -4.76 -13.82 -14.64
C ASP A 89 -3.48 -13.14 -15.13
#